data_2c18a04f098769f14a4ed25947fcf605
#
_entry.id   2c18a04f098769f14a4ed25947fcf605
#
_cell.length_a   1.000
_cell.length_b   1.000
_cell.length_c   1.000
_cell.angle_alpha   90.00
_cell.angle_beta   90.00
_cell.angle_gamma   90.00
#
_symmetry.space_group_name_H-M   'P 1'
#
loop_
_entity.id
_entity.type
_entity.pdbx_description
1 polymer ?
#
loop_
_entity_poly.entity_id
_entity_poly.type
_entity_poly.pdbx_seq_one_letter_code
_entity_poly.pdbx_strand_id
1 'polypeptide(L)'
;LLCAVLGTPVVAPAGDPAAKQAAVVPQGKAGVLLVAFGTSVPEALVAMKAVDEEFKAAFGGQPVVWAYTSQIIRKKIAAEGHPVGGISDGLAKLASEGVKVVRVQSLHVMAGEEFSALERAVLIDLQKNPGRFEAVYLGRPMLESKKDAQELIKAITADVKTLRGKDAALVLMGHGQSHGRADLTFEGTRAMFHDADKRVFMATVEGARSVDDLL
;
A
#
# COMPACT_ATOMS: atom_id res chain seq x y z
N LEU A 1 7.44 1.40 11.84
CA LEU A 1 6.85 2.69 11.42
C LEU A 1 5.37 2.49 11.14
N LEU A 2 4.55 2.32 12.20
CA LEU A 2 3.10 2.23 12.06
C LEU A 2 2.58 3.65 11.87
N CYS A 3 2.46 4.13 10.63
CA CYS A 3 1.69 5.32 10.34
C CYS A 3 0.24 5.06 10.76
N ALA A 4 -0.32 5.94 11.59
CA ALA A 4 -1.72 5.90 11.96
C ALA A 4 -2.57 6.09 10.69
N VAL A 5 -3.04 4.99 10.15
CA VAL A 5 -3.87 4.96 8.94
C VAL A 5 -5.30 5.24 9.37
N LEU A 6 -5.62 6.51 9.48
CA LEU A 6 -7.01 6.97 9.46
C LEU A 6 -7.36 7.25 7.99
N GLY A 7 -7.76 6.21 7.27
CA GLY A 7 -8.30 6.36 5.94
C GLY A 7 -9.60 7.16 5.98
N THR A 8 -9.82 8.00 4.96
CA THR A 8 -11.14 8.61 4.77
C THR A 8 -12.16 7.53 4.41
N PRO A 9 -13.38 7.56 4.98
CA PRO A 9 -14.39 6.59 4.63
C PRO A 9 -14.76 6.73 3.15
N VAL A 10 -14.73 5.62 2.43
CA VAL A 10 -15.35 5.54 1.10
C VAL A 10 -16.84 5.34 1.34
N VAL A 11 -17.58 6.44 1.37
CA VAL A 11 -19.04 6.42 1.51
C VAL A 11 -19.62 6.14 0.13
N ALA A 12 -20.46 5.10 0.01
CA ALA A 12 -21.33 4.94 -1.14
C ALA A 12 -22.26 6.16 -1.22
N PRO A 13 -22.62 6.67 -2.42
CA PRO A 13 -23.44 7.86 -2.56
C PRO A 13 -24.83 7.61 -1.99
N ALA A 14 -25.10 8.17 -0.82
CA ALA A 14 -26.44 8.30 -0.27
C ALA A 14 -26.96 9.68 -0.62
N GLY A 15 -28.20 9.74 -1.07
CA GLY A 15 -28.87 10.98 -1.44
C GLY A 15 -29.04 11.95 -0.27
N ASP A 16 -29.16 13.22 -0.64
CA ASP A 16 -29.50 14.39 0.12
C ASP A 16 -28.42 15.06 1.01
N PRO A 17 -27.89 16.23 0.61
CA PRO A 17 -26.81 16.94 1.33
C PRO A 17 -27.28 17.73 2.57
N ALA A 18 -28.54 17.65 2.98
CA ALA A 18 -29.08 18.49 4.05
C ALA A 18 -29.10 17.85 5.44
N ALA A 19 -28.85 16.57 5.58
CA ALA A 19 -28.77 15.91 6.89
C ALA A 19 -27.36 15.93 7.42
N LYS A 20 -27.06 16.79 8.41
CA LYS A 20 -25.93 16.61 9.34
C LYS A 20 -26.17 15.31 10.14
N GLN A 21 -25.93 14.15 9.51
CA GLN A 21 -25.90 12.90 10.23
C GLN A 21 -24.66 12.91 11.13
N ALA A 22 -24.90 12.79 12.43
CA ALA A 22 -23.82 12.42 13.35
C ALA A 22 -23.14 11.16 12.77
N ALA A 23 -21.83 11.21 12.59
CA ALA A 23 -21.09 10.09 12.02
C ALA A 23 -21.35 8.86 12.91
N VAL A 24 -22.13 7.92 12.40
CA VAL A 24 -22.38 6.65 13.08
C VAL A 24 -21.04 5.92 13.12
N VAL A 25 -20.48 5.77 14.31
CA VAL A 25 -19.25 4.97 14.49
C VAL A 25 -19.63 3.52 14.28
N PRO A 26 -19.07 2.84 13.25
CA PRO A 26 -19.37 1.44 13.01
C PRO A 26 -18.98 0.60 14.23
N GLN A 27 -19.87 -0.29 14.67
CA GLN A 27 -19.68 -1.12 15.87
C GLN A 27 -19.40 -2.59 15.53
N GLY A 28 -19.45 -2.95 14.25
CA GLY A 28 -19.28 -4.32 13.81
C GLY A 28 -17.83 -4.81 13.95
N LYS A 29 -17.69 -6.15 13.94
CA LYS A 29 -16.35 -6.79 13.94
C LYS A 29 -15.46 -6.18 12.88
N ALA A 30 -14.28 -5.74 13.27
CA ALA A 30 -13.31 -5.14 12.36
C ALA A 30 -12.32 -6.17 11.80
N GLY A 31 -11.75 -5.90 10.62
CA GLY A 31 -10.71 -6.69 10.00
C GLY A 31 -9.87 -5.86 9.02
N VAL A 32 -8.72 -6.40 8.64
CA VAL A 32 -7.73 -5.74 7.78
C VAL A 32 -7.54 -6.53 6.49
N LEU A 33 -7.58 -5.84 5.37
CA LEU A 33 -7.17 -6.35 4.06
C LEU A 33 -5.85 -5.68 3.67
N LEU A 34 -4.75 -6.43 3.70
CA LEU A 34 -3.45 -5.96 3.21
C LEU A 34 -3.37 -6.21 1.70
N VAL A 35 -3.09 -5.16 0.94
CA VAL A 35 -3.04 -5.24 -0.52
C VAL A 35 -1.67 -4.84 -1.03
N ALA A 36 -1.01 -5.76 -1.73
CA ALA A 36 0.28 -5.54 -2.39
C ALA A 36 0.20 -5.95 -3.86
N PHE A 37 1.19 -5.58 -4.65
CA PHE A 37 1.38 -6.13 -5.99
C PHE A 37 1.53 -7.66 -5.94
N GLY A 38 2.24 -8.13 -4.92
CA GLY A 38 2.56 -9.52 -4.70
C GLY A 38 3.97 -9.88 -5.16
N THR A 39 4.43 -11.04 -4.74
CA THR A 39 5.71 -11.59 -5.15
C THR A 39 5.64 -13.12 -5.24
N SER A 40 6.44 -13.70 -6.12
CA SER A 40 6.73 -15.13 -6.18
C SER A 40 8.20 -15.43 -5.86
N VAL A 41 8.93 -14.43 -5.36
CA VAL A 41 10.34 -14.56 -5.00
C VAL A 41 10.44 -14.89 -3.51
N PRO A 42 10.99 -16.05 -3.12
CA PRO A 42 11.00 -16.51 -1.73
C PRO A 42 11.67 -15.52 -0.77
N GLU A 43 12.75 -14.88 -1.19
CA GLU A 43 13.49 -13.91 -0.37
C GLU A 43 12.63 -12.67 -0.05
N ALA A 44 11.79 -12.24 -0.97
CA ALA A 44 10.88 -11.11 -0.78
C ALA A 44 9.71 -11.45 0.15
N LEU A 45 9.34 -12.73 0.31
CA LEU A 45 8.31 -13.16 1.24
C LEU A 45 8.69 -12.92 2.70
N VAL A 46 9.98 -12.84 3.03
CA VAL A 46 10.46 -12.52 4.38
C VAL A 46 9.97 -11.14 4.81
N ALA A 47 10.09 -10.14 3.94
CA ALA A 47 9.60 -8.79 4.21
C ALA A 47 8.06 -8.74 4.35
N MET A 48 7.34 -9.48 3.51
CA MET A 48 5.88 -9.57 3.59
C MET A 48 5.41 -10.24 4.88
N LYS A 49 6.13 -11.28 5.33
CA LYS A 49 5.85 -11.94 6.61
C LYS A 49 6.07 -10.99 7.80
N ALA A 50 7.15 -10.21 7.78
CA ALA A 50 7.39 -9.21 8.82
C ALA A 50 6.26 -8.16 8.87
N VAL A 51 5.78 -7.68 7.72
CA VAL A 51 4.61 -6.79 7.64
C VAL A 51 3.36 -7.46 8.20
N ASP A 52 3.10 -8.72 7.87
CA ASP A 52 1.96 -9.49 8.40
C ASP A 52 1.99 -9.58 9.93
N GLU A 53 3.15 -9.90 10.50
CA GLU A 53 3.34 -9.98 11.94
C GLU A 53 3.11 -8.64 12.64
N GLU A 54 3.64 -7.55 12.08
CA GLU A 54 3.42 -6.18 12.58
C GLU A 54 1.93 -5.79 12.58
N PHE A 55 1.21 -6.08 11.48
CA PHE A 55 -0.22 -5.78 11.40
C PHE A 55 -1.04 -6.65 12.37
N LYS A 56 -0.74 -7.94 12.49
CA LYS A 56 -1.39 -8.82 13.47
C LYS A 56 -1.17 -8.36 14.91
N ALA A 57 0.05 -7.93 15.23
CA ALA A 57 0.36 -7.36 16.54
C ALA A 57 -0.39 -6.06 16.82
N ALA A 58 -0.42 -5.15 15.83
CA ALA A 58 -1.06 -3.85 15.98
C ALA A 58 -2.59 -3.91 16.06
N PHE A 59 -3.20 -4.85 15.36
CA PHE A 59 -4.67 -4.99 15.28
C PHE A 59 -5.24 -6.10 16.16
N GLY A 60 -4.44 -6.65 17.08
CA GLY A 60 -4.81 -7.52 18.19
C GLY A 60 -6.04 -8.41 18.02
N GLY A 61 -5.89 -9.57 17.38
CA GLY A 61 -6.98 -10.55 17.20
C GLY A 61 -8.00 -10.24 16.10
N GLN A 62 -7.87 -9.10 15.40
CA GLN A 62 -8.67 -8.86 14.19
C GLN A 62 -8.17 -9.73 13.04
N PRO A 63 -9.05 -10.24 12.17
CA PRO A 63 -8.64 -10.93 10.96
C PRO A 63 -7.76 -10.05 10.08
N VAL A 64 -6.61 -10.55 9.66
CA VAL A 64 -5.72 -9.94 8.68
C VAL A 64 -5.66 -10.85 7.45
N VAL A 65 -6.12 -10.35 6.31
CA VAL A 65 -6.20 -11.09 5.05
C VAL A 65 -5.33 -10.39 4.01
N TRP A 66 -4.64 -11.16 3.19
CA TRP A 66 -3.83 -10.65 2.08
C TRP A 66 -4.57 -10.73 0.76
N ALA A 67 -4.34 -9.74 -0.10
CA ALA A 67 -4.75 -9.75 -1.50
C ALA A 67 -3.62 -9.21 -2.38
N TYR A 68 -3.45 -9.80 -3.56
CA TYR A 68 -2.46 -9.34 -4.54
C TYR A 68 -3.14 -8.74 -5.77
N THR A 69 -2.64 -7.59 -6.24
CA THR A 69 -3.16 -6.94 -7.45
C THR A 69 -2.71 -7.67 -8.70
N SER A 70 -1.47 -8.15 -8.76
CA SER A 70 -0.92 -8.85 -9.94
C SER A 70 -1.57 -10.22 -10.17
N GLN A 71 -2.34 -10.32 -11.26
CA GLN A 71 -2.94 -11.60 -11.66
C GLN A 71 -1.88 -12.64 -12.06
N ILE A 72 -0.77 -12.20 -12.66
CA ILE A 72 0.33 -13.07 -13.07
C ILE A 72 0.96 -13.71 -11.83
N ILE A 73 1.27 -12.92 -10.81
CA ILE A 73 1.84 -13.42 -9.55
C ILE A 73 0.87 -14.37 -8.87
N ARG A 74 -0.41 -14.00 -8.76
CA ARG A 74 -1.44 -14.88 -8.16
C ARG A 74 -1.51 -16.25 -8.83
N LYS A 75 -1.49 -16.29 -10.17
CA LYS A 75 -1.49 -17.56 -10.92
C LYS A 75 -0.24 -18.38 -10.64
N LYS A 76 0.93 -17.74 -10.60
CA LYS A 76 2.21 -18.44 -10.35
C LYS A 76 2.24 -19.07 -8.96
N ILE A 77 1.98 -18.31 -7.91
CA ILE A 77 2.01 -18.81 -6.53
C ILE A 77 0.91 -19.84 -6.25
N ALA A 78 -0.25 -19.74 -6.92
CA ALA A 78 -1.30 -20.75 -6.81
C ALA A 78 -0.85 -22.10 -7.39
N ALA A 79 -0.10 -22.09 -8.50
CA ALA A 79 0.48 -23.31 -9.08
C ALA A 79 1.55 -23.94 -8.16
N GLU A 80 2.19 -23.15 -7.30
CA GLU A 80 3.16 -23.57 -6.28
C GLU A 80 2.48 -24.04 -4.96
N GLY A 81 1.14 -24.06 -4.89
CA GLY A 81 0.39 -24.51 -3.72
C GLY A 81 0.14 -23.44 -2.64
N HIS A 82 0.44 -22.18 -2.91
CA HIS A 82 0.29 -21.06 -1.98
C HIS A 82 -0.68 -19.98 -2.50
N PRO A 83 -1.97 -20.28 -2.72
CA PRO A 83 -2.90 -19.36 -3.35
C PRO A 83 -3.14 -18.12 -2.49
N VAL A 84 -2.95 -16.94 -3.07
CA VAL A 84 -3.40 -15.65 -2.54
C VAL A 84 -4.43 -15.07 -3.50
N GLY A 85 -5.57 -14.65 -2.97
CA GLY A 85 -6.66 -14.09 -3.76
C GLY A 85 -6.42 -12.67 -4.24
N GLY A 86 -7.31 -12.19 -5.10
CA GLY A 86 -7.42 -10.77 -5.43
C GLY A 86 -8.22 -10.00 -4.36
N ILE A 87 -8.47 -8.71 -4.64
CA ILE A 87 -9.14 -7.81 -3.71
C ILE A 87 -10.55 -8.32 -3.36
N SER A 88 -11.36 -8.69 -4.36
CA SER A 88 -12.70 -9.22 -4.13
C SER A 88 -12.70 -10.53 -3.33
N ASP A 89 -11.70 -11.40 -3.56
CA ASP A 89 -11.56 -12.66 -2.81
C ASP A 89 -11.23 -12.37 -1.34
N GLY A 90 -10.33 -11.40 -1.09
CA GLY A 90 -9.98 -10.98 0.26
C GLY A 90 -11.15 -10.35 1.01
N LEU A 91 -11.91 -9.48 0.34
CA LEU A 91 -13.14 -8.90 0.89
C LEU A 91 -14.18 -9.98 1.20
N ALA A 92 -14.40 -10.93 0.29
CA ALA A 92 -15.32 -12.05 0.50
C ALA A 92 -14.89 -12.91 1.70
N LYS A 93 -13.59 -13.17 1.84
CA LYS A 93 -13.06 -13.92 2.98
C LYS A 93 -13.31 -13.20 4.31
N LEU A 94 -13.02 -11.90 4.40
CA LEU A 94 -13.31 -11.11 5.59
C LEU A 94 -14.82 -11.14 5.93
N ALA A 95 -15.68 -11.01 4.93
CA ALA A 95 -17.13 -11.09 5.14
C ALA A 95 -17.57 -12.46 5.68
N SER A 96 -16.99 -13.56 5.17
CA SER A 96 -17.28 -14.93 5.65
C SER A 96 -16.84 -15.15 7.10
N GLU A 97 -15.85 -14.40 7.57
CA GLU A 97 -15.41 -14.37 8.96
C GLU A 97 -16.24 -13.43 9.86
N GLY A 98 -17.34 -12.88 9.33
CA GLY A 98 -18.25 -12.00 10.06
C GLY A 98 -17.75 -10.57 10.24
N VAL A 99 -16.72 -10.16 9.50
CA VAL A 99 -16.22 -8.77 9.51
C VAL A 99 -17.27 -7.84 8.91
N LYS A 100 -17.51 -6.71 9.57
CA LYS A 100 -18.43 -5.65 9.15
C LYS A 100 -17.71 -4.33 8.88
N VAL A 101 -16.55 -4.12 9.47
CA VAL A 101 -15.73 -2.92 9.28
C VAL A 101 -14.39 -3.33 8.70
N VAL A 102 -14.13 -2.96 7.45
CA VAL A 102 -12.87 -3.34 6.77
C VAL A 102 -11.92 -2.15 6.68
N ARG A 103 -10.68 -2.39 7.03
CA ARG A 103 -9.56 -1.49 6.75
C ARG A 103 -8.74 -2.10 5.63
N VAL A 104 -8.83 -1.53 4.43
CA VAL A 104 -8.00 -1.91 3.28
C VAL A 104 -6.74 -1.10 3.34
N GLN A 105 -5.60 -1.73 3.61
CA GLN A 105 -4.30 -1.09 3.63
C GLN A 105 -3.53 -1.39 2.36
N SER A 106 -3.25 -0.35 1.59
CA SER A 106 -2.34 -0.42 0.46
C SER A 106 -0.89 -0.50 0.95
N LEU A 107 -0.13 -1.44 0.41
CA LEU A 107 1.32 -1.55 0.58
C LEU A 107 2.09 -1.02 -0.64
N HIS A 108 1.39 -0.33 -1.55
CA HIS A 108 2.04 0.37 -2.65
C HIS A 108 2.79 1.60 -2.12
N VAL A 109 3.97 1.85 -2.68
CA VAL A 109 4.80 2.98 -2.24
C VAL A 109 4.19 4.30 -2.67
N MET A 110 3.67 4.38 -3.91
CA MET A 110 3.13 5.61 -4.51
C MET A 110 1.72 5.41 -5.05
N ALA A 111 0.98 6.51 -5.22
CA ALA A 111 -0.33 6.54 -5.83
C ALA A 111 -0.26 6.39 -7.36
N GLY A 112 0.32 5.28 -7.83
CA GLY A 112 0.42 4.93 -9.24
C GLY A 112 -0.79 4.19 -9.78
N GLU A 113 -0.59 3.50 -10.91
CA GLU A 113 -1.65 2.75 -11.59
C GLU A 113 -2.18 1.60 -10.75
N GLU A 114 -1.31 0.86 -10.06
CA GLU A 114 -1.68 -0.25 -9.17
C GLU A 114 -2.56 0.21 -8.01
N PHE A 115 -2.26 1.36 -7.40
CA PHE A 115 -3.11 1.92 -6.36
C PHE A 115 -4.46 2.36 -6.93
N SER A 116 -4.49 2.97 -8.11
CA SER A 116 -5.73 3.34 -8.80
C SER A 116 -6.58 2.11 -9.18
N ALA A 117 -5.93 1.00 -9.54
CA ALA A 117 -6.61 -0.26 -9.78
C ALA A 117 -7.21 -0.84 -8.50
N LEU A 118 -6.50 -0.74 -7.36
CA LEU A 118 -7.02 -1.10 -6.04
C LEU A 118 -8.27 -0.27 -5.68
N GLU A 119 -8.20 1.07 -5.81
CA GLU A 119 -9.35 1.96 -5.56
C GLU A 119 -10.57 1.51 -6.36
N ARG A 120 -10.40 1.32 -7.68
CA ARG A 120 -11.48 0.85 -8.56
C ARG A 120 -12.03 -0.52 -8.16
N ALA A 121 -11.15 -1.48 -7.82
CA ALA A 121 -11.56 -2.82 -7.44
C ALA A 121 -12.39 -2.84 -6.16
N VAL A 122 -12.02 -2.06 -5.16
CA VAL A 122 -12.80 -1.90 -3.91
C VAL A 122 -14.17 -1.30 -4.22
N LEU A 123 -14.23 -0.21 -4.99
CA LEU A 123 -15.50 0.43 -5.36
C LEU A 123 -16.42 -0.51 -6.14
N ILE A 124 -15.89 -1.24 -7.11
CA ILE A 124 -16.65 -2.21 -7.90
C ILE A 124 -17.20 -3.34 -7.00
N ASP A 125 -16.39 -3.84 -6.07
CA ASP A 125 -16.85 -4.89 -5.15
C ASP A 125 -17.99 -4.40 -4.25
N LEU A 126 -17.87 -3.19 -3.71
CA LEU A 126 -18.92 -2.59 -2.88
C LEU A 126 -20.21 -2.35 -3.66
N GLN A 127 -20.13 -1.92 -4.91
CA GLN A 127 -21.28 -1.75 -5.78
C GLN A 127 -21.98 -3.08 -6.11
N LYS A 128 -21.21 -4.16 -6.31
CA LYS A 128 -21.74 -5.49 -6.60
C LYS A 128 -22.33 -6.18 -5.37
N ASN A 129 -21.90 -5.79 -4.19
CA ASN A 129 -22.27 -6.43 -2.92
C ASN A 129 -22.76 -5.39 -1.89
N PRO A 130 -23.85 -4.67 -2.15
CA PRO A 130 -24.35 -3.64 -1.26
C PRO A 130 -24.72 -4.22 0.11
N GLY A 131 -24.37 -3.52 1.18
CA GLY A 131 -24.66 -3.94 2.56
C GLY A 131 -23.80 -5.09 3.10
N ARG A 132 -22.79 -5.57 2.37
CA ARG A 132 -21.85 -6.58 2.86
C ARG A 132 -21.10 -6.09 4.09
N PHE A 133 -20.69 -4.82 4.10
CA PHE A 133 -19.98 -4.16 5.17
C PHE A 133 -20.74 -2.93 5.67
N GLU A 134 -20.55 -2.58 6.95
CA GLU A 134 -21.05 -1.32 7.54
C GLU A 134 -20.15 -0.16 7.12
N ALA A 135 -18.83 -0.40 7.03
CA ALA A 135 -17.85 0.57 6.55
C ALA A 135 -16.64 -0.10 5.92
N VAL A 136 -16.08 0.55 4.91
CA VAL A 136 -14.79 0.20 4.32
C VAL A 136 -13.93 1.45 4.26
N TYR A 137 -12.75 1.39 4.89
CA TYR A 137 -11.75 2.45 4.91
C TYR A 137 -10.61 2.05 4.01
N LEU A 138 -10.26 2.90 3.06
CA LEU A 138 -9.10 2.69 2.19
C LEU A 138 -7.93 3.53 2.68
N GLY A 139 -6.86 2.84 3.10
CA GLY A 139 -5.61 3.45 3.50
C GLY A 139 -4.84 3.95 2.27
N ARG A 140 -4.16 5.06 2.45
CA ARG A 140 -3.34 5.71 1.41
C ARG A 140 -2.07 4.91 1.13
N PRO A 141 -1.42 5.10 -0.03
CA PRO A 141 -0.09 4.59 -0.26
C PRO A 141 0.93 5.24 0.67
N MET A 142 2.14 4.69 0.72
CA MET A 142 3.18 5.13 1.66
C MET A 142 3.61 6.59 1.42
N LEU A 143 3.68 7.02 0.15
CA LEU A 143 4.13 8.36 -0.26
C LEU A 143 2.98 9.13 -0.89
N GLU A 144 2.27 9.89 -0.10
CA GLU A 144 1.20 10.77 -0.58
C GLU A 144 1.37 12.21 -0.13
N SER A 145 2.21 12.45 0.88
CA SER A 145 2.48 13.79 1.39
C SER A 145 3.98 14.05 1.58
N LYS A 146 4.34 15.34 1.68
CA LYS A 146 5.70 15.74 2.04
C LYS A 146 6.14 15.16 3.39
N LYS A 147 5.22 15.03 4.34
CA LYS A 147 5.50 14.45 5.65
C LYS A 147 5.86 12.97 5.53
N ASP A 148 5.11 12.20 4.73
CA ASP A 148 5.39 10.78 4.49
C ASP A 148 6.76 10.59 3.86
N ALA A 149 7.12 11.43 2.87
CA ALA A 149 8.43 11.41 2.26
C ALA A 149 9.56 11.72 3.27
N GLN A 150 9.35 12.70 4.17
CA GLN A 150 10.33 13.01 5.23
C GLN A 150 10.51 11.86 6.22
N GLU A 151 9.45 11.18 6.60
CA GLU A 151 9.51 10.01 7.49
C GLU A 151 10.22 8.84 6.83
N LEU A 152 9.94 8.56 5.55
CA LEU A 152 10.62 7.53 4.77
C LEU A 152 12.12 7.82 4.62
N ILE A 153 12.48 9.06 4.26
CA ILE A 153 13.87 9.51 4.15
C ILE A 153 14.61 9.26 5.48
N LYS A 154 14.00 9.68 6.59
CA LYS A 154 14.58 9.49 7.93
C LYS A 154 14.79 8.01 8.25
N ALA A 155 13.83 7.15 7.96
CA ALA A 155 13.92 5.72 8.20
C ALA A 155 15.05 5.09 7.37
N ILE A 156 15.05 5.28 6.05
CA ILE A 156 16.05 4.69 5.15
C ILE A 156 17.46 5.21 5.46
N THR A 157 17.61 6.51 5.71
CA THR A 157 18.93 7.09 5.98
C THR A 157 19.49 6.66 7.35
N ALA A 158 18.64 6.38 8.33
CA ALA A 158 19.08 5.83 9.62
C ALA A 158 19.64 4.41 9.45
N ASP A 159 18.94 3.54 8.75
CA ASP A 159 19.36 2.15 8.53
C ASP A 159 20.64 2.04 7.71
N VAL A 160 20.78 2.87 6.68
CA VAL A 160 21.91 2.79 5.75
C VAL A 160 23.16 3.49 6.25
N LYS A 161 23.07 4.40 7.21
CA LYS A 161 24.27 5.08 7.79
C LYS A 161 25.31 4.11 8.32
N THR A 162 24.89 2.98 8.88
CA THR A 162 25.77 1.95 9.42
C THR A 162 26.41 1.07 8.36
N LEU A 163 25.77 0.96 7.18
CA LEU A 163 26.21 0.09 6.08
C LEU A 163 27.07 0.81 5.06
N ARG A 164 27.01 2.13 5.02
CA ARG A 164 27.66 2.95 4.00
C ARG A 164 28.96 3.57 4.50
N GLY A 165 30.05 3.31 3.78
CA GLY A 165 31.35 3.98 3.98
C GLY A 165 31.28 5.49 3.67
N LYS A 166 32.29 6.24 4.11
CA LYS A 166 32.34 7.71 3.92
C LYS A 166 32.31 8.13 2.45
N ASP A 167 32.89 7.32 1.57
CA ASP A 167 33.03 7.60 0.14
C ASP A 167 32.02 6.85 -0.72
N ALA A 168 31.02 6.22 -0.11
CA ALA A 168 29.97 5.48 -0.82
C ALA A 168 28.72 6.32 -1.02
N ALA A 169 28.08 6.15 -2.17
CA ALA A 169 26.73 6.64 -2.46
C ALA A 169 25.68 5.57 -2.17
N LEU A 170 24.46 6.00 -1.90
CA LEU A 170 23.28 5.16 -1.85
C LEU A 170 22.46 5.38 -3.11
N VAL A 171 22.19 4.33 -3.86
CA VAL A 171 21.27 4.37 -4.98
C VAL A 171 20.00 3.60 -4.60
N LEU A 172 18.89 4.30 -4.51
CA LEU A 172 17.55 3.72 -4.31
C LEU A 172 16.96 3.40 -5.68
N MET A 173 16.64 2.13 -5.88
CA MET A 173 16.06 1.66 -7.13
C MET A 173 14.56 1.52 -6.99
N GLY A 174 13.80 2.36 -7.68
CA GLY A 174 12.35 2.21 -7.85
C GLY A 174 12.02 1.45 -9.13
N HIS A 175 10.81 0.89 -9.21
CA HIS A 175 10.33 0.32 -10.48
C HIS A 175 10.17 1.44 -11.53
N GLY A 176 9.63 2.58 -11.11
CA GLY A 176 9.20 3.64 -12.02
C GLY A 176 7.90 3.28 -12.72
N GLN A 177 7.54 4.08 -13.70
CA GLN A 177 6.42 3.85 -14.61
C GLN A 177 6.66 4.63 -15.90
N SER A 178 6.21 4.09 -17.03
CA SER A 178 6.37 4.75 -18.33
C SER A 178 5.44 5.95 -18.49
N HIS A 179 4.37 6.02 -17.71
CA HIS A 179 3.39 7.12 -17.68
C HIS A 179 2.56 7.02 -16.40
N GLY A 180 2.02 8.14 -15.95
CA GLY A 180 1.07 8.17 -14.84
C GLY A 180 1.32 9.26 -13.81
N ARG A 181 0.42 9.33 -12.83
CA ARG A 181 0.41 10.40 -11.81
C ARG A 181 1.50 10.29 -10.74
N ALA A 182 2.16 9.13 -10.63
CA ALA A 182 3.20 8.93 -9.62
C ALA A 182 4.54 9.60 -9.97
N ASP A 183 4.75 10.06 -11.21
CA ASP A 183 6.01 10.67 -11.64
C ASP A 183 6.35 11.92 -10.82
N LEU A 184 5.38 12.79 -10.54
CA LEU A 184 5.60 13.97 -9.72
C LEU A 184 5.96 13.63 -8.28
N THR A 185 5.34 12.57 -7.73
CA THR A 185 5.66 12.07 -6.39
C THR A 185 7.08 11.50 -6.36
N PHE A 186 7.46 10.75 -7.39
CA PHE A 186 8.80 10.20 -7.52
C PHE A 186 9.85 11.32 -7.60
N GLU A 187 9.69 12.29 -8.50
CA GLU A 187 10.63 13.41 -8.65
C GLU A 187 10.73 14.27 -7.38
N GLY A 188 9.60 14.55 -6.73
CA GLY A 188 9.57 15.27 -5.46
C GLY A 188 10.32 14.51 -4.36
N THR A 189 10.10 13.20 -4.25
CA THR A 189 10.77 12.36 -3.25
C THR A 189 12.27 12.25 -3.54
N ARG A 190 12.66 12.08 -4.80
CA ARG A 190 14.06 12.06 -5.24
C ARG A 190 14.79 13.35 -4.83
N ALA A 191 14.19 14.51 -5.11
CA ALA A 191 14.76 15.80 -4.73
C ALA A 191 14.95 15.90 -3.21
N MET A 192 13.96 15.47 -2.43
CA MET A 192 14.02 15.51 -0.97
C MET A 192 15.10 14.57 -0.40
N PHE A 193 15.29 13.38 -0.97
CA PHE A 193 16.39 12.48 -0.58
C PHE A 193 17.76 13.13 -0.86
N HIS A 194 17.92 13.68 -2.06
CA HIS A 194 19.17 14.34 -2.44
C HIS A 194 19.45 15.59 -1.59
N ASP A 195 18.42 16.32 -1.17
CA ASP A 195 18.60 17.47 -0.27
C ASP A 195 18.95 17.03 1.16
N ALA A 196 18.46 15.90 1.62
CA ALA A 196 18.79 15.35 2.93
C ALA A 196 20.23 14.80 2.99
N ASP A 197 20.70 14.15 1.93
CA ASP A 197 22.11 13.71 1.76
C ASP A 197 22.45 13.70 0.27
N LYS A 198 23.42 14.51 -0.14
CA LYS A 198 23.86 14.66 -1.53
C LYS A 198 24.43 13.37 -2.16
N ARG A 199 24.66 12.35 -1.35
CA ARG A 199 25.11 11.02 -1.79
C ARG A 199 23.98 10.01 -1.89
N VAL A 200 22.72 10.46 -1.78
CA VAL A 200 21.54 9.61 -2.01
C VAL A 200 20.94 9.95 -3.36
N PHE A 201 20.84 8.96 -4.19
CA PHE A 201 20.30 9.03 -5.54
C PHE A 201 19.09 8.10 -5.65
N MET A 202 18.15 8.44 -6.53
CA MET A 202 17.04 7.57 -6.88
C MET A 202 17.01 7.38 -8.39
N ALA A 203 16.94 6.12 -8.81
CA ALA A 203 16.77 5.71 -10.20
C ALA A 203 15.56 4.80 -10.36
N THR A 204 15.12 4.58 -11.59
CA THR A 204 14.02 3.68 -11.91
C THR A 204 14.44 2.68 -12.98
N VAL A 205 13.74 1.53 -12.99
CA VAL A 205 13.87 0.51 -14.05
C VAL A 205 13.13 0.96 -15.30
N GLU A 206 11.97 1.63 -15.13
CA GLU A 206 11.14 2.14 -16.22
C GLU A 206 10.88 3.64 -16.05
N GLY A 207 10.66 4.31 -17.17
CA GLY A 207 10.33 5.74 -17.20
C GLY A 207 11.53 6.67 -17.19
N ALA A 208 11.34 7.88 -16.71
CA ALA A 208 12.42 8.87 -16.61
C ALA A 208 13.37 8.54 -15.45
N ARG A 209 14.67 8.86 -15.62
CA ARG A 209 15.70 8.65 -14.59
C ARG A 209 16.12 7.20 -14.42
N SER A 210 16.49 6.57 -15.51
CA SER A 210 17.13 5.25 -15.48
C SER A 210 18.46 5.27 -14.71
N VAL A 211 18.99 4.09 -14.44
CA VAL A 211 20.36 3.98 -13.84
C VAL A 211 21.40 4.62 -14.73
N ASP A 212 21.24 4.52 -16.05
CA ASP A 212 22.17 5.11 -17.02
C ASP A 212 22.20 6.65 -16.94
N ASP A 213 21.12 7.28 -16.47
CA ASP A 213 21.08 8.73 -16.23
C ASP A 213 21.86 9.16 -14.97
N LEU A 214 22.27 8.22 -14.13
CA LEU A 214 23.07 8.48 -12.92
C LEU A 214 24.58 8.30 -13.13
N LEU A 215 24.98 7.57 -14.17
CA LEU A 215 26.38 7.26 -14.50
C LEU A 215 26.97 8.29 -15.42
#